data_2dbd27d948d67cccdeb7fdf24d400dc6
#
_entry.id   2dbd27d948d67cccdeb7fdf24d400dc6
#
_cell.length_a   1.000
_cell.length_b   1.000
_cell.length_c   1.000
_cell.angle_alpha   90.00
_cell.angle_beta   90.00
_cell.angle_gamma   90.00
#
_symmetry.space_group_name_H-M   'P 1'
#
loop_
_entity.id
_entity.type
_entity.pdbx_description
1 polymer ?
#
loop_
_entity_poly.entity_id
_entity_poly.type
_entity_poly.pdbx_seq_one_letter_code
_entity_poly.pdbx_strand_id
1 'polypeptide(L)'
;MEIFLYLFRHHLPINPAYRAGKARVGCLICPFSTAWDDMIINNQYPKDLEPFVDKIKRYSKQVEIANFNAFISERKWKLKPLGERTQVIPKVTFKSEITALTFVAEITNTKHTLLEWLPALCPFSIQKTHTGYEGELHFKKAVYPFTITIDHAKTTFEVKGKPQNELVFLLRRLVYKTAYCVHCEVCEVDCPTGALSILPQITIDKNKCIHCHKCFNTHDRGCIAADCIRMITDSEKKLGTKVQGYKKFGLREEWIDEYFIDPVEFWKDNTLGPAQRDAFKPWLRDAEITDKKNNMTELGCVLRDIYRENPTLFWEITFINLSYNSYIVHWFCNNIKPNQTYNAKAIKEEISNQGFTGAITTVGNAAIALVDMIKKTPTGEDLCQGVNLGKEGLQRNGYDDLSIEAVAYSIYRWAKEHDIKMLRVSDLYKTEEEHGVYKEFLTSKQALLRKLRTISAENNRVLVAELTMGLDHITLREDLNPIKVLKEMAL
;
A
#
# COMPACT_ATOMS: atom_id res chain seq x y z
N MET A 1 4.91 33.07 -12.73
CA MET A 1 5.51 34.46 -12.64
C MET A 1 4.62 35.50 -13.29
N GLU A 2 4.05 35.25 -14.45
CA GLU A 2 3.21 36.20 -15.21
C GLU A 2 2.01 36.75 -14.42
N ILE A 3 1.32 35.88 -13.65
CA ILE A 3 0.19 36.32 -12.80
C ILE A 3 0.61 37.40 -11.78
N PHE A 4 1.76 37.26 -11.14
CA PHE A 4 2.26 38.22 -10.18
C PHE A 4 2.63 39.56 -10.85
N LEU A 5 3.25 39.48 -12.05
CA LEU A 5 3.52 40.70 -12.83
C LEU A 5 2.24 41.42 -13.22
N TYR A 6 1.21 40.68 -13.61
CA TYR A 6 -0.11 41.25 -13.88
C TYR A 6 -0.71 41.93 -12.64
N LEU A 7 -0.71 41.23 -11.50
CA LEU A 7 -1.24 41.75 -10.23
C LEU A 7 -0.51 43.06 -9.81
N PHE A 8 0.83 43.06 -9.92
CA PHE A 8 1.65 44.25 -9.62
C PHE A 8 1.37 45.40 -10.60
N ARG A 9 1.28 45.11 -11.88
CA ARG A 9 0.99 46.13 -12.91
C ARG A 9 -0.35 46.80 -12.70
N HIS A 10 -1.34 46.05 -12.22
CA HIS A 10 -2.70 46.57 -12.02
C HIS A 10 -2.99 46.95 -10.57
N HIS A 11 -1.97 47.01 -9.72
CA HIS A 11 -2.08 47.35 -8.29
C HIS A 11 -3.13 46.53 -7.54
N LEU A 12 -3.30 45.26 -7.92
CA LEU A 12 -4.25 44.36 -7.29
C LEU A 12 -3.71 43.83 -5.96
N PRO A 13 -4.58 43.60 -4.95
CA PRO A 13 -4.14 43.07 -3.68
C PRO A 13 -3.58 41.66 -3.82
N ILE A 14 -2.46 41.42 -3.17
CA ILE A 14 -1.80 40.10 -3.10
C ILE A 14 -1.92 39.56 -1.69
N ASN A 15 -2.23 38.27 -1.54
CA ASN A 15 -2.34 37.64 -0.24
C ASN A 15 -1.03 37.84 0.55
N PRO A 16 -1.11 38.32 1.82
CA PRO A 16 0.05 38.61 2.65
C PRO A 16 1.01 37.42 2.81
N ALA A 17 0.51 36.18 2.73
CA ALA A 17 1.34 34.96 2.83
C ALA A 17 2.43 34.89 1.74
N TYR A 18 2.18 35.40 0.53
CA TYR A 18 3.20 35.47 -0.51
C TYR A 18 4.30 36.48 -0.15
N ARG A 19 3.92 37.62 0.50
CA ARG A 19 4.90 38.60 1.00
C ARG A 19 5.73 38.07 2.15
N ALA A 20 5.16 37.11 2.94
CA ALA A 20 5.88 36.38 3.97
C ALA A 20 6.82 35.29 3.44
N GLY A 21 6.86 35.10 2.11
CA GLY A 21 7.77 34.16 1.46
C GLY A 21 7.17 32.78 1.13
N LYS A 22 5.83 32.62 1.22
CA LYS A 22 5.20 31.39 0.75
C LYS A 22 5.22 31.33 -0.77
N ALA A 23 5.62 30.21 -1.32
CA ALA A 23 5.55 29.95 -2.75
C ALA A 23 4.11 29.71 -3.24
N ARG A 24 3.25 29.24 -2.33
CA ARG A 24 1.84 28.91 -2.60
C ARG A 24 1.00 29.18 -1.35
N VAL A 25 -0.19 29.75 -1.53
CA VAL A 25 -1.17 29.87 -0.45
C VAL A 25 -2.07 28.65 -0.46
N GLY A 26 -2.14 27.98 0.68
CA GLY A 26 -2.95 26.78 0.90
C GLY A 26 -3.44 26.74 2.35
N CYS A 27 -3.88 25.56 2.80
CA CYS A 27 -4.34 25.35 4.17
C CYS A 27 -3.24 25.66 5.19
N LEU A 28 -3.64 26.20 6.34
CA LEU A 28 -2.74 26.49 7.46
C LEU A 28 -2.04 25.21 7.97
N ILE A 29 -2.80 24.11 8.05
CA ILE A 29 -2.30 22.77 8.29
C ILE A 29 -2.43 21.94 7.01
N CYS A 30 -1.40 21.97 6.19
CA CYS A 30 -1.34 21.16 5.01
C CYS A 30 -0.38 19.98 5.27
N PRO A 31 -0.82 18.71 5.14
CA PRO A 31 0.08 17.57 5.29
C PRO A 31 1.19 17.57 4.23
N PHE A 32 1.00 18.33 3.17
CA PHE A 32 1.93 18.44 2.04
C PHE A 32 2.76 19.74 2.04
N SER A 33 2.69 20.57 3.07
CA SER A 33 3.53 21.76 3.16
C SER A 33 5.01 21.41 3.35
N THR A 34 5.87 22.24 2.78
CA THR A 34 7.32 22.11 2.94
C THR A 34 7.77 22.57 4.33
N ALA A 35 9.01 22.23 4.73
CA ALA A 35 9.61 22.74 5.97
C ALA A 35 9.68 24.27 5.99
N TRP A 36 9.89 24.90 4.81
CA TRP A 36 9.88 26.35 4.64
C TRP A 36 8.50 26.96 4.93
N ASP A 37 7.44 26.40 4.35
CA ASP A 37 6.07 26.82 4.63
C ASP A 37 5.71 26.69 6.10
N ASP A 38 6.15 25.60 6.73
CA ASP A 38 5.93 25.34 8.15
C ASP A 38 6.59 26.38 9.03
N MET A 39 7.83 26.75 8.71
CA MET A 39 8.55 27.81 9.40
C MET A 39 7.79 29.14 9.30
N ILE A 40 7.33 29.50 8.10
CA ILE A 40 6.55 30.74 7.89
C ILE A 40 5.24 30.69 8.69
N ILE A 41 4.51 29.59 8.64
CA ILE A 41 3.24 29.43 9.36
C ILE A 41 3.47 29.54 10.88
N ASN A 42 4.49 28.89 11.41
CA ASN A 42 4.79 28.98 12.84
C ASN A 42 5.11 30.41 13.29
N ASN A 43 5.80 31.16 12.46
CA ASN A 43 6.22 32.52 12.80
C ASN A 43 5.11 33.54 12.61
N GLN A 44 4.30 33.40 11.57
CA GLN A 44 3.29 34.41 11.20
C GLN A 44 1.90 34.13 11.79
N TYR A 45 1.54 32.87 12.00
CA TYR A 45 0.19 32.41 12.36
C TYR A 45 0.17 31.47 13.57
N PRO A 46 0.94 31.72 14.66
CA PRO A 46 1.02 30.77 15.78
C PRO A 46 -0.33 30.58 16.49
N LYS A 47 -1.11 31.67 16.66
CA LYS A 47 -2.42 31.62 17.33
C LYS A 47 -3.46 30.85 16.53
N ASP A 48 -3.46 31.00 15.21
CA ASP A 48 -4.40 30.31 14.32
C ASP A 48 -4.03 28.81 14.22
N LEU A 49 -2.75 28.46 14.43
CA LEU A 49 -2.26 27.11 14.40
C LEU A 49 -2.58 26.33 15.70
N GLU A 50 -2.63 27.02 16.84
CA GLU A 50 -2.75 26.39 18.17
C GLU A 50 -3.92 25.42 18.32
N PRO A 51 -5.18 25.72 17.88
CA PRO A 51 -6.30 24.79 18.02
C PRO A 51 -6.06 23.46 17.31
N PHE A 52 -5.39 23.49 16.17
CA PHE A 52 -5.05 22.26 15.42
C PHE A 52 -3.94 21.46 16.10
N VAL A 53 -2.92 22.14 16.60
CA VAL A 53 -1.83 21.50 17.34
C VAL A 53 -2.36 20.83 18.61
N ASP A 54 -3.30 21.45 19.30
CA ASP A 54 -3.92 20.87 20.49
C ASP A 54 -4.79 19.64 20.18
N LYS A 55 -5.46 19.63 19.03
CA LYS A 55 -6.16 18.44 18.54
C LYS A 55 -5.18 17.30 18.26
N ILE A 56 -4.06 17.59 17.60
CA ILE A 56 -3.01 16.62 17.30
C ILE A 56 -2.37 16.10 18.61
N LYS A 57 -2.13 16.97 19.59
CA LYS A 57 -1.63 16.57 20.91
C LYS A 57 -2.59 15.60 21.64
N ARG A 58 -3.90 15.89 21.61
CA ARG A 58 -4.93 15.01 22.19
C ARG A 58 -4.92 13.63 21.53
N TYR A 59 -4.94 13.61 20.21
CA TYR A 59 -4.85 12.40 19.40
C TYR A 59 -3.58 11.59 19.73
N SER A 60 -2.43 12.26 19.73
CA SER A 60 -1.13 11.63 19.96
C SER A 60 -1.02 10.96 21.34
N LYS A 61 -1.65 11.56 22.36
CA LYS A 61 -1.74 10.97 23.71
C LYS A 61 -2.58 9.69 23.72
N GLN A 62 -3.67 9.64 22.96
CA GLN A 62 -4.52 8.46 22.90
C GLN A 62 -3.88 7.27 22.20
N VAL A 63 -3.09 7.52 21.17
CA VAL A 63 -2.36 6.47 20.44
C VAL A 63 -0.97 6.20 21.03
N GLU A 64 -0.62 6.87 22.13
CA GLU A 64 0.63 6.67 22.89
C GLU A 64 1.88 6.68 22.00
N ILE A 65 2.06 7.77 21.27
CA ILE A 65 3.21 7.93 20.37
C ILE A 65 4.51 8.03 21.16
N ALA A 66 5.48 7.22 20.77
CA ALA A 66 6.85 7.34 21.28
C ALA A 66 7.43 8.71 20.93
N ASN A 67 8.23 9.25 21.83
CA ASN A 67 8.89 10.55 21.66
C ASN A 67 7.91 11.67 21.24
N PHE A 68 6.86 11.84 22.04
CA PHE A 68 5.77 12.79 21.81
C PHE A 68 6.25 14.21 21.45
N ASN A 69 7.28 14.72 22.13
CA ASN A 69 7.78 16.07 21.86
C ASN A 69 8.38 16.19 20.46
N ALA A 70 9.17 15.23 20.03
CA ALA A 70 9.70 15.19 18.66
C ALA A 70 8.58 15.03 17.62
N PHE A 71 7.58 14.20 17.90
CA PHE A 71 6.43 14.03 17.02
C PHE A 71 5.69 15.34 16.75
N ILE A 72 5.52 16.18 17.77
CA ILE A 72 4.88 17.49 17.63
C ILE A 72 5.82 18.52 17.00
N SER A 73 7.05 18.68 17.52
CA SER A 73 7.98 19.73 17.08
C SER A 73 8.48 19.52 15.65
N GLU A 74 8.74 18.27 15.28
CA GLU A 74 9.21 17.90 13.94
C GLU A 74 8.05 17.65 12.96
N ARG A 75 6.80 17.86 13.41
CA ARG A 75 5.59 17.64 12.61
C ARG A 75 5.50 16.25 11.98
N LYS A 76 5.99 15.23 12.66
CA LYS A 76 5.92 13.82 12.22
C LYS A 76 4.49 13.33 11.98
N TRP A 77 3.49 14.00 12.56
CA TRP A 77 2.07 13.77 12.28
C TRP A 77 1.65 14.02 10.82
N LYS A 78 2.46 14.75 10.04
CA LYS A 78 2.25 14.92 8.60
C LYS A 78 2.66 13.71 7.78
N LEU A 79 3.62 12.97 8.28
CA LEU A 79 4.06 11.73 7.67
C LEU A 79 3.00 10.69 7.95
N LYS A 80 2.58 9.95 6.93
CA LYS A 80 1.69 8.79 7.13
C LYS A 80 2.30 7.84 8.13
N PRO A 81 1.49 7.14 8.74
CA PRO A 81 0.67 7.45 9.87
C PRO A 81 1.39 7.03 11.13
N LEU A 82 1.31 7.83 12.10
CA LEU A 82 1.35 7.27 13.43
C LEU A 82 2.70 7.05 14.08
N GLY A 83 3.79 7.63 13.61
CA GLY A 83 5.05 7.62 14.33
C GLY A 83 5.47 6.24 14.88
N GLU A 84 6.66 6.08 15.35
CA GLU A 84 7.06 4.91 16.13
C GLU A 84 6.14 4.76 17.35
N ARG A 85 5.32 3.72 17.34
CA ARG A 85 4.42 3.39 18.45
C ARG A 85 5.15 2.51 19.45
N THR A 86 4.99 2.85 20.72
CA THR A 86 5.44 2.00 21.83
C THR A 86 4.45 0.88 22.15
N GLN A 87 3.24 0.92 21.59
CA GLN A 87 2.16 -0.01 21.94
C GLN A 87 1.91 -1.09 20.89
N VAL A 88 1.46 -2.23 21.40
CA VAL A 88 0.94 -3.34 20.60
C VAL A 88 -0.30 -2.87 19.85
N ILE A 89 -0.25 -2.88 18.52
CA ILE A 89 -1.36 -2.49 17.66
C ILE A 89 -2.48 -3.53 17.80
N PRO A 90 -3.75 -3.11 17.98
CA PRO A 90 -4.86 -4.04 17.95
C PRO A 90 -4.88 -4.85 16.66
N LYS A 91 -5.11 -6.16 16.76
CA LYS A 91 -5.22 -7.04 15.61
C LYS A 91 -6.66 -7.50 15.45
N VAL A 92 -7.19 -7.36 14.24
CA VAL A 92 -8.53 -7.85 13.86
C VAL A 92 -8.37 -9.01 12.91
N THR A 93 -9.06 -10.10 13.19
CA THR A 93 -9.11 -11.29 12.33
C THR A 93 -10.56 -11.68 12.09
N PHE A 94 -10.93 -11.87 10.82
CA PHE A 94 -12.24 -12.43 10.44
C PHE A 94 -12.05 -13.88 10.05
N LYS A 95 -12.80 -14.78 10.67
CA LYS A 95 -12.82 -16.19 10.27
C LYS A 95 -13.83 -16.34 9.13
N SER A 96 -13.34 -16.78 7.96
CA SER A 96 -14.19 -17.18 6.84
C SER A 96 -14.37 -18.69 6.89
N GLU A 97 -15.44 -19.16 7.48
CA GLU A 97 -15.85 -20.55 7.26
C GLU A 97 -16.61 -20.67 5.94
N ILE A 98 -16.25 -21.67 5.14
CA ILE A 98 -16.80 -21.91 3.80
C ILE A 98 -18.31 -22.26 3.83
N THR A 99 -18.85 -22.54 5.01
CA THR A 99 -20.28 -22.82 5.28
C THR A 99 -20.98 -21.69 6.03
N ALA A 100 -20.69 -20.45 5.67
CA ALA A 100 -20.98 -19.22 6.42
C ALA A 100 -22.45 -19.06 6.93
N LEU A 101 -22.84 -19.84 7.93
CA LEU A 101 -24.04 -19.57 8.75
C LEU A 101 -23.75 -18.57 9.87
N THR A 102 -22.49 -18.20 10.08
CA THR A 102 -22.04 -17.34 11.18
C THR A 102 -21.00 -16.32 10.72
N PHE A 103 -21.10 -15.12 11.29
CA PHE A 103 -20.02 -14.12 11.20
C PHE A 103 -19.18 -14.22 12.47
N VAL A 104 -17.86 -14.38 12.34
CA VAL A 104 -16.93 -14.44 13.48
C VAL A 104 -15.78 -13.45 13.28
N ALA A 105 -15.57 -12.60 14.28
CA ALA A 105 -14.46 -11.67 14.36
C ALA A 105 -13.72 -11.81 15.68
N GLU A 106 -12.41 -11.73 15.64
CA GLU A 106 -11.52 -11.70 16.81
C GLU A 106 -10.77 -10.37 16.85
N ILE A 107 -10.77 -9.73 18.01
CA ILE A 107 -10.04 -8.49 18.26
C ILE A 107 -9.08 -8.74 19.42
N THR A 108 -7.80 -8.42 19.24
CA THR A 108 -6.81 -8.50 20.31
C THR A 108 -6.26 -7.12 20.64
N ASN A 109 -5.91 -6.92 21.93
CA ASN A 109 -5.25 -5.71 22.42
C ASN A 109 -6.04 -4.40 22.18
N THR A 110 -7.37 -4.45 22.16
CA THR A 110 -8.19 -3.24 22.07
C THR A 110 -8.44 -2.61 23.44
N LYS A 111 -8.53 -1.27 23.47
CA LYS A 111 -8.93 -0.48 24.65
C LYS A 111 -10.45 -0.24 24.72
N HIS A 112 -11.16 -0.50 23.61
CA HIS A 112 -12.59 -0.25 23.45
C HIS A 112 -13.39 -1.53 23.49
N THR A 113 -14.67 -1.38 23.78
CA THR A 113 -15.62 -2.50 23.79
C THR A 113 -16.56 -2.41 22.59
N LEU A 114 -17.01 -3.56 22.10
CA LEU A 114 -18.04 -3.62 21.05
C LEU A 114 -19.33 -2.93 21.47
N LEU A 115 -19.62 -2.90 22.77
CA LEU A 115 -20.82 -2.30 23.34
C LEU A 115 -20.93 -0.79 23.10
N GLU A 116 -19.80 -0.10 22.92
CA GLU A 116 -19.78 1.33 22.62
C GLU A 116 -20.42 1.65 21.26
N TRP A 117 -20.26 0.77 20.28
CA TRP A 117 -20.71 0.97 18.91
C TRP A 117 -21.96 0.18 18.52
N LEU A 118 -22.32 -0.86 19.27
CA LEU A 118 -23.53 -1.66 19.03
C LEU A 118 -24.81 -0.82 18.92
N PRO A 119 -25.03 0.24 19.73
CA PRO A 119 -26.22 1.08 19.62
C PRO A 119 -26.36 1.82 18.29
N ALA A 120 -25.26 2.03 17.54
CA ALA A 120 -25.33 2.64 16.22
C ALA A 120 -25.69 1.63 15.11
N LEU A 121 -25.46 0.34 15.36
CA LEU A 121 -25.66 -0.71 14.35
C LEU A 121 -27.16 -0.95 14.07
N CYS A 122 -27.89 -1.33 15.09
CA CYS A 122 -29.34 -1.61 15.04
C CYS A 122 -29.89 -1.75 16.48
N PRO A 123 -31.20 -1.82 16.66
CA PRO A 123 -31.80 -2.22 17.94
C PRO A 123 -31.30 -3.61 18.36
N PHE A 124 -31.03 -3.80 19.64
CA PHE A 124 -30.52 -5.06 20.17
C PHE A 124 -30.96 -5.30 21.60
N SER A 125 -31.03 -6.57 22.00
CA SER A 125 -31.12 -7.01 23.38
C SER A 125 -29.76 -7.60 23.80
N ILE A 126 -29.42 -7.51 25.09
CA ILE A 126 -28.16 -8.00 25.60
C ILE A 126 -28.28 -8.43 27.06
N GLN A 127 -27.64 -9.55 27.39
CA GLN A 127 -27.49 -10.05 28.74
C GLN A 127 -26.03 -10.34 29.05
N LYS A 128 -25.61 -10.09 30.29
CA LYS A 128 -24.24 -10.38 30.73
C LYS A 128 -24.13 -11.86 31.09
N THR A 129 -23.08 -12.51 30.61
CA THR A 129 -22.72 -13.89 30.94
C THR A 129 -21.45 -13.95 31.79
N HIS A 130 -21.04 -15.13 32.23
CA HIS A 130 -19.77 -15.30 32.97
C HIS A 130 -18.53 -14.97 32.16
N THR A 131 -18.58 -15.15 30.83
CA THR A 131 -17.44 -14.95 29.92
C THR A 131 -17.58 -13.73 28.99
N GLY A 132 -18.66 -12.96 29.13
CA GLY A 132 -18.90 -11.80 28.27
C GLY A 132 -20.36 -11.39 28.19
N TYR A 133 -20.92 -11.42 26.99
CA TYR A 133 -22.28 -10.98 26.69
C TYR A 133 -22.92 -11.87 25.61
N GLU A 134 -24.23 -12.04 25.69
CA GLU A 134 -25.06 -12.65 24.66
C GLU A 134 -26.32 -11.82 24.41
N GLY A 135 -26.91 -11.94 23.22
CA GLY A 135 -28.11 -11.19 22.89
C GLY A 135 -28.56 -11.38 21.45
N GLU A 136 -29.42 -10.48 21.01
CA GLU A 136 -30.00 -10.53 19.67
C GLU A 136 -29.89 -9.17 18.99
N LEU A 137 -29.48 -9.16 17.70
CA LEU A 137 -29.51 -8.01 16.83
C LEU A 137 -30.80 -8.03 16.02
N HIS A 138 -31.55 -6.94 16.04
CA HIS A 138 -32.77 -6.76 15.25
C HIS A 138 -32.47 -5.93 14.02
N PHE A 139 -32.10 -6.58 12.92
CA PHE A 139 -31.72 -5.90 11.67
C PHE A 139 -32.76 -6.12 10.58
N LYS A 140 -33.39 -5.01 10.13
CA LYS A 140 -34.57 -5.05 9.24
C LYS A 140 -35.68 -5.93 9.81
N LYS A 141 -36.04 -7.02 9.12
CA LYS A 141 -37.10 -7.94 9.56
C LYS A 141 -36.56 -9.25 10.15
N ALA A 142 -35.27 -9.33 10.42
CA ALA A 142 -34.61 -10.55 10.88
C ALA A 142 -33.93 -10.31 12.24
N VAL A 143 -33.87 -11.38 13.03
CA VAL A 143 -33.24 -11.41 14.35
C VAL A 143 -32.00 -12.32 14.24
N TYR A 144 -30.86 -11.84 14.73
CA TYR A 144 -29.61 -12.55 14.70
C TYR A 144 -29.03 -12.70 16.10
N PRO A 145 -29.01 -13.91 16.66
CA PRO A 145 -28.35 -14.16 17.94
C PRO A 145 -26.85 -13.84 17.83
N PHE A 146 -26.32 -13.20 18.87
CA PHE A 146 -24.90 -12.92 18.96
C PHE A 146 -24.31 -13.26 20.32
N THR A 147 -22.99 -13.51 20.33
CA THR A 147 -22.20 -13.68 21.54
C THR A 147 -20.93 -12.83 21.44
N ILE A 148 -20.55 -12.21 22.56
CA ILE A 148 -19.28 -11.52 22.75
C ILE A 148 -18.57 -12.23 23.90
N THR A 149 -17.47 -12.93 23.59
CA THR A 149 -16.63 -13.60 24.59
C THR A 149 -15.38 -12.77 24.82
N ILE A 150 -15.06 -12.50 26.09
CA ILE A 150 -13.89 -11.71 26.49
C ILE A 150 -12.96 -12.63 27.27
N ASP A 151 -11.77 -12.89 26.69
CA ASP A 151 -10.72 -13.71 27.28
C ASP A 151 -9.42 -12.92 27.32
N HIS A 152 -9.05 -12.42 28.52
CA HIS A 152 -7.88 -11.54 28.76
C HIS A 152 -7.78 -10.39 27.73
N ALA A 153 -6.83 -10.47 26.82
CA ALA A 153 -6.59 -9.44 25.80
C ALA A 153 -7.33 -9.70 24.46
N LYS A 154 -8.19 -10.74 24.42
CA LYS A 154 -8.89 -11.16 23.20
C LYS A 154 -10.41 -11.06 23.39
N THR A 155 -11.06 -10.41 22.43
CA THR A 155 -12.52 -10.35 22.31
C THR A 155 -12.94 -11.10 21.06
N THR A 156 -13.82 -12.09 21.21
CA THR A 156 -14.44 -12.81 20.08
C THR A 156 -15.89 -12.37 19.94
N PHE A 157 -16.28 -11.94 18.75
CA PHE A 157 -17.63 -11.55 18.40
C PHE A 157 -18.19 -12.49 17.37
N GLU A 158 -19.26 -13.18 17.71
CA GLU A 158 -19.94 -14.16 16.85
C GLU A 158 -21.39 -13.75 16.63
N VAL A 159 -21.85 -13.74 15.36
CA VAL A 159 -23.26 -13.49 14.99
C VAL A 159 -23.76 -14.67 14.18
N LYS A 160 -24.81 -15.34 14.64
CA LYS A 160 -25.41 -16.57 14.07
C LYS A 160 -26.58 -16.26 13.15
N GLY A 161 -27.10 -17.25 12.42
CA GLY A 161 -28.32 -17.12 11.63
C GLY A 161 -28.13 -16.59 10.21
N LYS A 162 -26.95 -16.82 9.60
CA LYS A 162 -26.62 -16.43 8.22
C LYS A 162 -26.89 -14.94 7.96
N PRO A 163 -26.14 -14.02 8.58
CA PRO A 163 -26.35 -12.61 8.41
C PRO A 163 -26.23 -12.19 6.95
N GLN A 164 -27.13 -11.31 6.51
CA GLN A 164 -27.14 -10.76 5.16
C GLN A 164 -25.84 -9.97 4.87
N ASN A 165 -25.42 -9.90 3.61
CA ASN A 165 -24.19 -9.21 3.21
C ASN A 165 -24.09 -7.77 3.73
N GLU A 166 -25.21 -7.04 3.74
CA GLU A 166 -25.25 -5.66 4.26
C GLU A 166 -24.95 -5.62 5.76
N LEU A 167 -25.54 -6.54 6.55
CA LEU A 167 -25.24 -6.65 7.96
C LEU A 167 -23.77 -7.05 8.18
N VAL A 168 -23.26 -8.03 7.43
CA VAL A 168 -21.84 -8.43 7.50
C VAL A 168 -20.90 -7.25 7.25
N PHE A 169 -21.22 -6.42 6.27
CA PHE A 169 -20.46 -5.21 5.98
C PHE A 169 -20.44 -4.23 7.17
N LEU A 170 -21.60 -3.99 7.78
CA LEU A 170 -21.70 -3.12 8.95
C LEU A 170 -21.02 -3.73 10.19
N LEU A 171 -21.12 -5.05 10.40
CA LEU A 171 -20.43 -5.77 11.47
C LEU A 171 -18.91 -5.63 11.34
N ARG A 172 -18.36 -5.75 10.14
CA ARG A 172 -16.93 -5.53 9.91
C ARG A 172 -16.52 -4.11 10.29
N ARG A 173 -17.28 -3.11 9.89
CA ARG A 173 -17.02 -1.70 10.21
C ARG A 173 -17.12 -1.42 11.72
N LEU A 174 -18.08 -2.02 12.39
CA LEU A 174 -18.22 -1.97 13.86
C LEU A 174 -16.97 -2.54 14.54
N VAL A 175 -16.51 -3.72 14.11
CA VAL A 175 -15.31 -4.36 14.63
C VAL A 175 -14.07 -3.49 14.42
N TYR A 176 -13.89 -2.92 13.26
CA TYR A 176 -12.78 -1.99 12.97
C TYR A 176 -12.84 -0.72 13.82
N LYS A 177 -14.04 -0.13 14.00
CA LYS A 177 -14.20 1.03 14.91
C LYS A 177 -13.81 0.69 16.33
N THR A 178 -14.28 -0.45 16.84
CA THR A 178 -13.94 -0.91 18.18
C THR A 178 -12.43 -1.11 18.34
N ALA A 179 -11.77 -1.72 17.35
CA ALA A 179 -10.34 -1.98 17.45
C ALA A 179 -9.48 -0.71 17.37
N TYR A 180 -9.84 0.23 16.49
CA TYR A 180 -8.94 1.30 16.06
C TYR A 180 -9.42 2.72 16.38
N CYS A 181 -10.52 2.90 17.12
CA CYS A 181 -10.99 4.23 17.48
C CYS A 181 -9.93 5.01 18.27
N VAL A 182 -9.69 6.24 17.87
CA VAL A 182 -8.72 7.17 18.48
C VAL A 182 -9.40 8.48 18.90
N HIS A 183 -10.71 8.48 19.04
CA HIS A 183 -11.52 9.62 19.46
C HIS A 183 -11.27 10.89 18.61
N CYS A 184 -11.13 10.74 17.29
CA CYS A 184 -10.88 11.87 16.38
C CYS A 184 -12.13 12.73 16.10
N GLU A 185 -13.32 12.33 16.59
CA GLU A 185 -14.59 13.03 16.49
C GLU A 185 -15.18 13.17 15.08
N VAL A 186 -14.53 12.66 14.02
CA VAL A 186 -15.01 12.79 12.64
C VAL A 186 -16.42 12.21 12.47
N CYS A 187 -16.66 11.01 13.02
CA CYS A 187 -17.99 10.36 12.93
C CYS A 187 -19.08 11.04 13.75
N GLU A 188 -18.72 11.84 14.77
CA GLU A 188 -19.65 12.68 15.52
C GLU A 188 -20.17 13.84 14.63
N VAL A 189 -19.27 14.48 13.89
CA VAL A 189 -19.61 15.55 12.94
C VAL A 189 -20.54 15.02 11.83
N ASP A 190 -20.35 13.78 11.38
CA ASP A 190 -21.16 13.16 10.34
C ASP A 190 -22.56 12.73 10.84
N CYS A 191 -22.81 12.76 12.15
CA CYS A 191 -24.08 12.31 12.73
C CYS A 191 -25.21 13.34 12.49
N PRO A 192 -26.21 13.02 11.63
CA PRO A 192 -27.22 14.03 11.22
C PRO A 192 -28.19 14.40 12.35
N THR A 193 -28.29 13.58 13.40
CA THR A 193 -29.22 13.80 14.52
C THR A 193 -28.51 14.23 15.79
N GLY A 194 -27.17 14.30 15.79
CA GLY A 194 -26.38 14.57 16.99
C GLY A 194 -26.53 13.48 18.08
N ALA A 195 -26.84 12.25 17.68
CA ALA A 195 -27.01 11.14 18.60
C ALA A 195 -25.68 10.61 19.15
N LEU A 196 -24.57 10.84 18.45
CA LEU A 196 -23.24 10.31 18.77
C LEU A 196 -22.39 11.39 19.44
N SER A 197 -21.79 11.06 20.58
CA SER A 197 -20.71 11.83 21.20
C SER A 197 -19.50 10.94 21.42
N ILE A 198 -18.32 11.45 21.09
CA ILE A 198 -17.07 10.68 21.17
C ILE A 198 -16.30 10.99 22.44
N LEU A 199 -16.38 12.23 22.93
CA LEU A 199 -15.68 12.67 24.14
C LEU A 199 -16.66 13.00 25.28
N PRO A 200 -16.29 12.70 26.55
CA PRO A 200 -15.05 12.05 27.03
C PRO A 200 -15.00 10.55 26.77
N GLN A 201 -16.13 9.92 26.45
CA GLN A 201 -16.29 8.51 26.09
C GLN A 201 -17.33 8.37 24.98
N ILE A 202 -17.25 7.29 24.21
CA ILE A 202 -18.20 7.03 23.14
C ILE A 202 -19.59 6.76 23.74
N THR A 203 -20.55 7.61 23.42
CA THR A 203 -21.94 7.49 23.84
C THR A 203 -22.87 7.70 22.65
N ILE A 204 -23.94 6.90 22.59
CA ILE A 204 -24.95 6.99 21.55
C ILE A 204 -26.31 7.08 22.18
N ASP A 205 -26.97 8.22 22.00
CA ASP A 205 -28.34 8.45 22.44
C ASP A 205 -29.30 7.62 21.58
N LYS A 206 -29.83 6.54 22.18
CA LYS A 206 -30.77 5.61 21.53
C LYS A 206 -32.05 6.25 21.04
N ASN A 207 -32.49 7.37 21.69
CA ASN A 207 -33.69 8.08 21.30
C ASN A 207 -33.51 8.97 20.08
N LYS A 208 -32.26 9.41 19.82
CA LYS A 208 -31.90 10.24 18.68
C LYS A 208 -31.32 9.45 17.52
N CYS A 209 -30.76 8.27 17.78
CA CYS A 209 -30.14 7.44 16.77
C CYS A 209 -31.20 6.82 15.83
N ILE A 210 -31.11 7.16 14.55
CA ILE A 210 -32.01 6.63 13.49
C ILE A 210 -31.38 5.46 12.71
N HIS A 211 -30.28 4.91 13.16
CA HIS A 211 -29.53 3.82 12.52
C HIS A 211 -29.23 4.07 11.03
N CYS A 212 -28.90 5.31 10.66
CA CYS A 212 -28.56 5.68 9.29
C CYS A 212 -27.15 5.22 8.86
N HIS A 213 -26.34 4.73 9.78
CA HIS A 213 -24.97 4.22 9.61
C HIS A 213 -23.97 5.21 9.02
N LYS A 214 -24.26 6.54 8.93
CA LYS A 214 -23.30 7.53 8.43
C LYS A 214 -22.02 7.51 9.26
N CYS A 215 -22.10 7.32 10.58
CA CYS A 215 -20.94 7.18 11.45
C CYS A 215 -20.05 5.97 11.11
N PHE A 216 -20.55 4.96 10.39
CA PHE A 216 -19.79 3.83 9.87
C PHE A 216 -19.28 4.06 8.44
N ASN A 217 -19.70 5.11 7.76
CA ASN A 217 -19.37 5.38 6.37
C ASN A 217 -18.26 6.43 6.20
N THR A 218 -17.66 6.92 7.29
CA THR A 218 -16.60 7.93 7.28
C THR A 218 -15.40 7.49 6.41
N HIS A 219 -15.14 6.19 6.31
CA HIS A 219 -14.16 5.58 5.43
C HIS A 219 -14.58 4.14 5.07
N ASP A 220 -13.93 3.50 4.10
CA ASP A 220 -14.27 2.13 3.65
C ASP A 220 -14.28 1.11 4.77
N ARG A 221 -13.44 1.28 5.80
CA ARG A 221 -13.42 0.47 7.02
C ARG A 221 -14.22 1.09 8.18
N GLY A 222 -15.06 2.07 7.88
CA GLY A 222 -15.91 2.75 8.86
C GLY A 222 -15.15 3.71 9.77
N CYS A 223 -13.84 3.87 9.62
CA CYS A 223 -13.01 4.72 10.45
C CYS A 223 -11.70 5.10 9.74
N ILE A 224 -11.37 6.39 9.68
CA ILE A 224 -10.11 6.89 9.11
C ILE A 224 -8.90 6.25 9.83
N ALA A 225 -8.94 6.15 11.16
CA ALA A 225 -7.85 5.53 11.92
C ALA A 225 -7.68 4.05 11.60
N ALA A 226 -8.77 3.30 11.45
CA ALA A 226 -8.74 1.89 11.05
C ALA A 226 -8.08 1.71 9.67
N ASP A 227 -8.40 2.59 8.76
CA ASP A 227 -7.84 2.59 7.41
C ASP A 227 -6.34 2.89 7.42
N CYS A 228 -5.94 3.95 8.12
CA CYS A 228 -4.54 4.32 8.27
C CYS A 228 -3.69 3.22 8.95
N ILE A 229 -4.22 2.55 9.98
CA ILE A 229 -3.48 1.51 10.72
C ILE A 229 -3.33 0.24 9.89
N ARG A 230 -4.36 -0.15 9.14
CA ARG A 230 -4.29 -1.35 8.30
C ARG A 230 -3.30 -1.19 7.15
N MET A 231 -3.12 0.02 6.61
CA MET A 231 -2.09 0.27 5.60
C MET A 231 -0.68 -0.04 6.12
N ILE A 232 -0.43 0.11 7.43
CA ILE A 232 0.85 -0.26 8.06
C ILE A 232 0.96 -1.77 8.27
N THR A 233 -0.14 -2.43 8.65
CA THR A 233 -0.12 -3.87 8.95
C THR A 233 -0.22 -4.75 7.71
N ASP A 234 -0.78 -4.26 6.61
CA ASP A 234 -0.82 -4.98 5.33
C ASP A 234 0.54 -4.94 4.61
N SER A 235 1.41 -3.97 4.93
CA SER A 235 2.83 -3.99 4.51
C SER A 235 3.63 -5.12 5.18
N GLU A 236 3.12 -5.72 6.26
CA GLU A 236 3.56 -7.01 6.79
C GLU A 236 2.95 -8.22 6.06
N LYS A 237 2.49 -8.09 4.82
CA LYS A 237 2.44 -9.27 3.96
C LYS A 237 3.87 -9.74 3.78
N LYS A 238 4.32 -10.59 4.74
CA LYS A 238 5.53 -11.37 4.55
C LYS A 238 5.41 -11.98 3.17
N LEU A 239 6.17 -11.45 2.25
CA LEU A 239 6.44 -12.13 0.99
C LEU A 239 6.69 -13.57 1.39
N GLY A 240 5.88 -14.50 0.90
CA GLY A 240 5.88 -15.83 1.45
C GLY A 240 7.31 -16.32 1.52
N THR A 241 7.75 -16.82 2.66
CA THR A 241 9.08 -17.39 2.91
C THR A 241 9.42 -18.56 1.97
N LYS A 242 8.61 -18.74 0.94
CA LYS A 242 8.77 -19.77 -0.08
C LYS A 242 9.74 -19.31 -1.16
N VAL A 243 11.02 -19.46 -0.84
CA VAL A 243 12.10 -19.49 -1.85
C VAL A 243 11.94 -20.75 -2.69
N GLN A 244 10.83 -20.94 -3.38
CA GLN A 244 10.53 -22.23 -4.01
C GLN A 244 10.14 -22.08 -5.47
N GLY A 245 10.65 -23.00 -6.26
CA GLY A 245 10.11 -23.34 -7.57
C GLY A 245 11.06 -23.18 -8.73
N TYR A 246 12.03 -22.29 -8.67
CA TYR A 246 12.90 -21.99 -9.82
C TYR A 246 14.01 -23.04 -10.05
N LYS A 247 14.14 -24.00 -9.14
CA LYS A 247 15.25 -24.99 -9.17
C LYS A 247 16.60 -24.26 -9.29
N LYS A 248 17.30 -24.37 -10.42
CA LYS A 248 18.54 -23.66 -10.71
C LYS A 248 18.45 -22.87 -12.02
N PHE A 249 17.27 -22.73 -12.57
CA PHE A 249 17.05 -22.14 -13.88
C PHE A 249 16.39 -20.76 -13.75
N GLY A 250 17.05 -19.74 -14.27
CA GLY A 250 16.49 -18.41 -14.45
C GLY A 250 15.46 -18.37 -15.58
N LEU A 251 14.63 -17.34 -15.57
CA LEU A 251 13.83 -16.98 -16.73
C LEU A 251 14.78 -16.64 -17.90
N ARG A 252 14.39 -16.97 -19.12
CA ARG A 252 15.19 -16.75 -20.30
C ARG A 252 14.33 -16.14 -21.41
N GLU A 253 14.96 -15.32 -22.23
CA GLU A 253 14.28 -14.66 -23.34
C GLU A 253 13.79 -15.69 -24.36
N GLU A 254 14.60 -16.68 -24.71
CA GLU A 254 14.21 -17.72 -25.68
C GLU A 254 12.99 -18.52 -25.23
N TRP A 255 12.76 -18.65 -23.90
CA TRP A 255 11.58 -19.33 -23.37
C TRP A 255 10.32 -18.50 -23.51
N ILE A 256 10.44 -17.18 -23.38
CA ILE A 256 9.36 -16.22 -23.60
C ILE A 256 9.00 -16.17 -25.08
N ASP A 257 9.99 -16.15 -25.96
CA ASP A 257 9.79 -16.21 -27.42
C ASP A 257 8.95 -17.41 -27.81
N GLU A 258 9.40 -18.61 -27.42
CA GLU A 258 8.70 -19.87 -27.72
C GLU A 258 7.30 -19.91 -27.12
N TYR A 259 7.14 -19.48 -25.85
CA TYR A 259 5.88 -19.47 -25.14
C TYR A 259 4.85 -18.53 -25.80
N PHE A 260 5.26 -17.35 -26.24
CA PHE A 260 4.34 -16.36 -26.82
C PHE A 260 3.91 -16.64 -28.26
N ILE A 261 4.55 -17.57 -28.93
CA ILE A 261 4.09 -18.06 -30.25
C ILE A 261 2.71 -18.71 -30.10
N ASP A 262 2.61 -19.76 -29.27
CA ASP A 262 1.36 -20.43 -28.91
C ASP A 262 1.41 -20.92 -27.46
N PRO A 263 0.85 -20.16 -26.53
CA PRO A 263 0.88 -20.51 -25.10
C PRO A 263 0.15 -21.80 -24.73
N VAL A 264 -0.78 -22.26 -25.55
CA VAL A 264 -1.53 -23.52 -25.30
C VAL A 264 -0.73 -24.73 -25.80
N GLU A 265 -0.20 -24.62 -27.02
CA GLU A 265 0.58 -25.71 -27.64
C GLU A 265 1.93 -25.87 -26.93
N PHE A 266 2.54 -24.78 -26.45
CA PHE A 266 3.80 -24.81 -25.72
C PHE A 266 3.84 -25.85 -24.57
N TRP A 267 2.74 -25.99 -23.83
CA TRP A 267 2.72 -26.95 -22.72
C TRP A 267 2.66 -28.41 -23.17
N LYS A 268 2.28 -28.68 -24.42
CA LYS A 268 2.24 -30.01 -25.01
C LYS A 268 3.55 -30.34 -25.71
N ASP A 269 4.06 -29.42 -26.52
CA ASP A 269 5.31 -29.56 -27.28
C ASP A 269 6.17 -28.31 -27.12
N ASN A 270 7.38 -28.47 -26.60
CA ASN A 270 8.36 -27.40 -26.38
C ASN A 270 9.78 -27.96 -26.31
N THR A 271 10.76 -27.08 -26.47
CA THR A 271 12.19 -27.44 -26.48
C THR A 271 12.77 -27.61 -25.07
N LEU A 272 12.01 -27.33 -24.01
CA LEU A 272 12.48 -27.35 -22.63
C LEU A 272 12.55 -28.76 -22.04
N GLY A 273 13.64 -29.06 -21.37
CA GLY A 273 13.72 -30.25 -20.51
C GLY A 273 12.75 -30.17 -19.32
N PRO A 274 12.37 -31.32 -18.71
CA PRO A 274 11.40 -31.39 -17.63
C PRO A 274 11.69 -30.42 -16.47
N ALA A 275 12.96 -30.30 -16.06
CA ALA A 275 13.38 -29.44 -14.97
C ALA A 275 13.30 -27.94 -15.32
N GLN A 276 13.56 -27.58 -16.57
CA GLN A 276 13.42 -26.21 -17.08
C GLN A 276 11.94 -25.80 -17.16
N ARG A 277 11.09 -26.69 -17.68
CA ARG A 277 9.65 -26.48 -17.74
C ARG A 277 9.02 -26.29 -16.35
N ASP A 278 9.45 -27.08 -15.37
CA ASP A 278 9.01 -26.92 -13.98
C ASP A 278 9.51 -25.60 -13.35
N ALA A 279 10.67 -25.10 -13.75
CA ALA A 279 11.20 -23.81 -13.31
C ALA A 279 10.51 -22.63 -14.01
N PHE A 280 10.11 -22.79 -15.26
CA PHE A 280 9.49 -21.74 -16.06
C PHE A 280 8.08 -21.35 -15.55
N LYS A 281 7.27 -22.34 -15.11
CA LYS A 281 5.93 -22.11 -14.57
C LYS A 281 5.89 -21.08 -13.42
N PRO A 282 6.71 -21.21 -12.34
CA PRO A 282 6.73 -20.19 -11.30
C PRO A 282 7.23 -18.83 -11.78
N TRP A 283 8.19 -18.76 -12.72
CA TRP A 283 8.60 -17.48 -13.30
C TRP A 283 7.46 -16.77 -14.01
N LEU A 284 6.69 -17.45 -14.86
CA LEU A 284 5.53 -16.91 -15.54
C LEU A 284 4.45 -16.44 -14.55
N ARG A 285 4.23 -17.21 -13.48
CA ARG A 285 3.24 -16.87 -12.47
C ARG A 285 3.66 -15.67 -11.64
N ASP A 286 4.93 -15.61 -11.24
CA ASP A 286 5.44 -14.51 -10.42
C ASP A 286 5.59 -13.24 -11.25
N ALA A 287 5.79 -13.35 -12.56
CA ALA A 287 5.67 -12.26 -13.54
C ALA A 287 4.20 -11.86 -13.84
N GLU A 288 3.22 -12.57 -13.26
CA GLU A 288 1.78 -12.40 -13.50
C GLU A 288 1.33 -12.65 -14.96
N ILE A 289 2.16 -13.32 -15.75
CA ILE A 289 1.82 -13.72 -17.12
C ILE A 289 0.81 -14.86 -17.09
N THR A 290 0.93 -15.80 -16.14
CA THR A 290 -0.01 -16.90 -15.96
C THR A 290 -0.62 -16.97 -14.57
N ASP A 291 -1.78 -17.62 -14.47
CA ASP A 291 -2.41 -17.98 -13.21
C ASP A 291 -1.80 -19.26 -12.59
N LYS A 292 -2.36 -19.70 -11.45
CA LYS A 292 -1.93 -20.96 -10.77
C LYS A 292 -2.19 -22.21 -11.58
N LYS A 293 -3.04 -22.16 -12.60
CA LYS A 293 -3.39 -23.26 -13.50
C LYS A 293 -2.61 -23.21 -14.82
N ASN A 294 -1.66 -22.27 -14.93
CA ASN A 294 -0.87 -21.93 -16.11
C ASN A 294 -1.70 -21.39 -17.29
N ASN A 295 -2.90 -20.85 -17.04
CA ASN A 295 -3.64 -20.09 -18.04
C ASN A 295 -3.08 -18.66 -18.11
N MET A 296 -3.03 -18.10 -19.32
CA MET A 296 -2.62 -16.71 -19.51
C MET A 296 -3.61 -15.77 -18.81
N THR A 297 -3.08 -14.79 -18.04
CA THR A 297 -3.89 -13.78 -17.37
C THR A 297 -4.26 -12.63 -18.31
N GLU A 298 -5.14 -11.73 -17.89
CA GLU A 298 -5.40 -10.48 -18.61
C GLU A 298 -4.11 -9.67 -18.81
N LEU A 299 -3.28 -9.56 -17.77
CA LEU A 299 -1.97 -8.90 -17.87
C LEU A 299 -1.03 -9.67 -18.82
N GLY A 300 -1.04 -10.99 -18.78
CA GLY A 300 -0.25 -11.82 -19.69
C GLY A 300 -0.58 -11.58 -21.16
N CYS A 301 -1.85 -11.37 -21.50
CA CYS A 301 -2.26 -11.00 -22.86
C CYS A 301 -1.70 -9.63 -23.26
N VAL A 302 -1.83 -8.64 -22.38
CA VAL A 302 -1.28 -7.28 -22.60
C VAL A 302 0.25 -7.34 -22.75
N LEU A 303 0.95 -8.09 -21.89
CA LEU A 303 2.40 -8.23 -21.94
C LEU A 303 2.88 -8.94 -23.21
N ARG A 304 2.14 -9.91 -23.73
CA ARG A 304 2.45 -10.56 -25.02
C ARG A 304 2.36 -9.57 -26.18
N ASP A 305 1.34 -8.70 -26.18
CA ASP A 305 1.19 -7.70 -27.22
C ASP A 305 2.28 -6.63 -27.12
N ILE A 306 2.61 -6.16 -25.90
CA ILE A 306 3.74 -5.27 -25.63
C ILE A 306 5.06 -5.91 -26.07
N TYR A 307 5.31 -7.19 -25.81
CA TYR A 307 6.55 -7.87 -26.14
C TYR A 307 6.85 -7.83 -27.65
N ARG A 308 5.82 -7.86 -28.48
CA ARG A 308 5.96 -7.79 -29.95
C ARG A 308 6.38 -6.41 -30.44
N GLU A 309 5.91 -5.36 -29.79
CA GLU A 309 6.12 -3.97 -30.22
C GLU A 309 7.28 -3.30 -29.47
N ASN A 310 7.41 -3.59 -28.16
CA ASN A 310 8.41 -3.00 -27.29
C ASN A 310 8.94 -4.03 -26.27
N PRO A 311 9.90 -4.88 -26.66
CA PRO A 311 10.48 -5.88 -25.75
C PRO A 311 11.09 -5.28 -24.48
N THR A 312 11.69 -4.09 -24.54
CA THR A 312 12.27 -3.41 -23.37
C THR A 312 11.20 -3.15 -22.32
N LEU A 313 10.07 -2.57 -22.70
CA LEU A 313 8.93 -2.33 -21.80
C LEU A 313 8.42 -3.64 -21.19
N PHE A 314 8.34 -4.71 -21.96
CA PHE A 314 7.95 -6.02 -21.43
C PHE A 314 8.87 -6.46 -20.28
N TRP A 315 10.20 -6.33 -20.45
CA TRP A 315 11.15 -6.73 -19.41
C TRP A 315 11.11 -5.79 -18.21
N GLU A 316 10.89 -4.50 -18.41
CA GLU A 316 10.66 -3.54 -17.32
C GLU A 316 9.45 -3.95 -16.47
N ILE A 317 8.30 -4.19 -17.09
CA ILE A 317 7.07 -4.59 -16.39
C ILE A 317 7.24 -5.98 -15.73
N THR A 318 7.87 -6.92 -16.43
CA THR A 318 8.16 -8.26 -15.90
C THR A 318 9.02 -8.16 -14.65
N PHE A 319 10.08 -7.36 -14.65
CA PHE A 319 10.95 -7.18 -13.48
C PHE A 319 10.23 -6.50 -12.31
N ILE A 320 9.38 -5.50 -12.58
CA ILE A 320 8.49 -4.91 -11.56
C ILE A 320 7.63 -6.01 -10.92
N ASN A 321 6.96 -6.85 -11.71
CA ASN A 321 6.10 -7.89 -11.18
C ASN A 321 6.87 -8.93 -10.35
N LEU A 322 8.03 -9.32 -10.82
CA LEU A 322 8.92 -10.23 -10.09
C LEU A 322 9.41 -9.64 -8.77
N SER A 323 9.63 -8.32 -8.68
CA SER A 323 10.02 -7.67 -7.42
C SER A 323 8.93 -7.79 -6.35
N TYR A 324 7.66 -7.83 -6.74
CA TYR A 324 6.53 -8.01 -5.83
C TYR A 324 6.23 -9.46 -5.46
N ASN A 325 6.45 -10.41 -6.38
CA ASN A 325 5.92 -11.77 -6.23
C ASN A 325 7.01 -12.82 -6.00
N SER A 326 8.24 -12.58 -6.42
CA SER A 326 9.38 -13.48 -6.26
C SER A 326 10.23 -13.09 -5.06
N TYR A 327 10.32 -13.95 -4.04
CA TYR A 327 11.17 -13.69 -2.87
C TYR A 327 12.61 -13.31 -3.24
N ILE A 328 13.22 -14.03 -4.17
CA ILE A 328 14.63 -13.80 -4.50
C ILE A 328 14.85 -12.49 -5.27
N VAL A 329 13.91 -12.10 -6.13
CA VAL A 329 13.98 -10.80 -6.84
C VAL A 329 13.67 -9.65 -5.89
N HIS A 330 12.68 -9.80 -5.01
CA HIS A 330 12.39 -8.85 -3.96
C HIS A 330 13.60 -8.62 -3.04
N TRP A 331 14.20 -9.71 -2.56
CA TRP A 331 15.41 -9.64 -1.74
C TRP A 331 16.53 -8.90 -2.47
N PHE A 332 16.74 -9.22 -3.74
CA PHE A 332 17.73 -8.56 -4.59
C PHE A 332 17.50 -7.05 -4.68
N CYS A 333 16.27 -6.64 -4.96
CA CYS A 333 15.89 -5.23 -5.08
C CYS A 333 16.16 -4.45 -3.78
N ASN A 334 16.00 -5.06 -2.62
CA ASN A 334 16.12 -4.40 -1.33
C ASN A 334 17.52 -4.48 -0.69
N ASN A 335 18.35 -5.45 -1.08
CA ASN A 335 19.64 -5.68 -0.41
C ASN A 335 20.86 -5.37 -1.27
N ILE A 336 20.81 -5.54 -2.60
CA ILE A 336 21.93 -5.21 -3.47
C ILE A 336 21.91 -3.71 -3.79
N LYS A 337 22.95 -3.01 -3.36
CA LYS A 337 23.07 -1.54 -3.49
C LYS A 337 23.56 -1.11 -4.86
N PRO A 338 23.41 0.18 -5.23
CA PRO A 338 24.00 0.72 -6.45
C PRO A 338 25.53 0.48 -6.51
N ASN A 339 26.03 0.12 -7.68
CA ASN A 339 27.44 -0.19 -7.94
C ASN A 339 28.00 -1.36 -7.13
N GLN A 340 27.16 -2.15 -6.48
CA GLN A 340 27.57 -3.34 -5.75
C GLN A 340 27.74 -4.52 -6.71
N THR A 341 28.88 -5.19 -6.59
CA THR A 341 29.15 -6.43 -7.29
C THR A 341 28.58 -7.62 -6.54
N TYR A 342 28.02 -8.58 -7.25
CA TYR A 342 27.39 -9.76 -6.66
C TYR A 342 27.54 -11.00 -7.55
N ASN A 343 27.37 -12.16 -6.92
CA ASN A 343 27.25 -13.47 -7.58
C ASN A 343 26.35 -14.38 -6.73
N ALA A 344 25.99 -15.54 -7.25
CA ALA A 344 25.07 -16.46 -6.58
C ALA A 344 25.58 -16.94 -5.20
N LYS A 345 26.89 -17.06 -5.01
CA LYS A 345 27.48 -17.45 -3.72
C LYS A 345 27.33 -16.35 -2.68
N ALA A 346 27.65 -15.12 -3.05
CA ALA A 346 27.51 -13.94 -2.17
C ALA A 346 26.06 -13.72 -1.74
N ILE A 347 25.10 -13.81 -2.68
CA ILE A 347 23.65 -13.71 -2.39
C ILE A 347 23.23 -14.80 -1.40
N LYS A 348 23.62 -16.05 -1.62
CA LYS A 348 23.31 -17.17 -0.72
C LYS A 348 23.85 -16.92 0.70
N GLU A 349 25.10 -16.48 0.83
CA GLU A 349 25.75 -16.22 2.11
C GLU A 349 25.03 -15.08 2.85
N GLU A 350 24.68 -14.01 2.18
CA GLU A 350 24.02 -12.85 2.78
C GLU A 350 22.60 -13.19 3.27
N ILE A 351 21.78 -13.87 2.46
CA ILE A 351 20.45 -14.35 2.88
C ILE A 351 20.58 -15.29 4.11
N SER A 352 21.58 -16.16 4.11
CA SER A 352 21.79 -17.10 5.24
C SER A 352 22.17 -16.36 6.53
N ASN A 353 22.97 -15.29 6.43
CA ASN A 353 23.38 -14.44 7.56
C ASN A 353 22.22 -13.60 8.11
N GLN A 354 21.21 -13.28 7.31
CA GLN A 354 20.02 -12.56 7.72
C GLN A 354 18.97 -13.43 8.44
N GLY A 355 19.31 -14.69 8.78
CA GLY A 355 18.47 -15.55 9.61
C GLY A 355 17.36 -16.29 8.85
N PHE A 356 17.54 -16.56 7.56
CA PHE A 356 16.60 -17.37 6.81
C PHE A 356 16.45 -18.79 7.41
N THR A 357 15.22 -19.18 7.73
CA THR A 357 14.91 -20.45 8.43
C THR A 357 14.67 -21.66 7.50
N GLY A 358 14.75 -21.48 6.19
CA GLY A 358 14.56 -22.54 5.20
C GLY A 358 15.83 -23.34 4.87
N ALA A 359 15.71 -24.37 4.01
CA ALA A 359 16.86 -25.17 3.58
C ALA A 359 17.87 -24.32 2.77
N ILE A 360 19.12 -24.30 3.21
CA ILE A 360 20.23 -23.54 2.57
C ILE A 360 20.42 -23.91 1.10
N THR A 361 20.14 -25.17 0.71
CA THR A 361 20.16 -25.62 -0.68
C THR A 361 19.10 -24.94 -1.53
N THR A 362 17.94 -24.65 -0.97
CA THR A 362 16.84 -23.95 -1.65
C THR A 362 17.22 -22.51 -1.95
N VAL A 363 17.82 -21.80 -0.97
CA VAL A 363 18.35 -20.44 -1.17
C VAL A 363 19.45 -20.43 -2.24
N GLY A 364 20.37 -21.38 -2.19
CA GLY A 364 21.42 -21.50 -3.19
C GLY A 364 20.88 -21.71 -4.61
N ASN A 365 19.85 -22.53 -4.77
CA ASN A 365 19.20 -22.75 -6.06
C ASN A 365 18.49 -21.48 -6.56
N ALA A 366 17.81 -20.75 -5.68
CA ALA A 366 17.14 -19.49 -6.05
C ALA A 366 18.15 -18.39 -6.42
N ALA A 367 19.27 -18.28 -5.70
CA ALA A 367 20.33 -17.34 -6.03
C ALA A 367 20.97 -17.67 -7.40
N ILE A 368 21.18 -18.95 -7.73
CA ILE A 368 21.65 -19.39 -9.05
C ILE A 368 20.60 -19.00 -10.12
N ALA A 369 19.32 -19.27 -9.87
CA ALA A 369 18.25 -18.95 -10.81
C ALA A 369 18.12 -17.44 -11.06
N LEU A 370 18.25 -16.61 -10.03
CA LEU A 370 18.27 -15.15 -10.18
C LEU A 370 19.45 -14.68 -11.07
N VAL A 371 20.65 -15.13 -10.77
CA VAL A 371 21.84 -14.78 -11.55
C VAL A 371 21.75 -15.29 -12.99
N ASP A 372 21.17 -16.50 -13.21
CA ASP A 372 20.93 -17.03 -14.56
C ASP A 372 19.90 -16.17 -15.31
N MET A 373 18.80 -15.76 -14.66
CA MET A 373 17.80 -14.85 -15.24
C MET A 373 18.46 -13.52 -15.67
N ILE A 374 19.15 -12.88 -14.75
CA ILE A 374 19.80 -11.58 -15.04
C ILE A 374 20.79 -11.69 -16.21
N LYS A 375 21.54 -12.79 -16.31
CA LYS A 375 22.49 -13.02 -17.42
C LYS A 375 21.84 -13.37 -18.75
N LYS A 376 20.62 -13.89 -18.74
CA LYS A 376 19.95 -14.49 -19.90
C LYS A 376 18.72 -13.72 -20.36
N THR A 377 18.53 -12.53 -19.83
CA THR A 377 17.45 -11.62 -20.21
C THR A 377 17.98 -10.20 -20.30
N PRO A 378 17.31 -9.30 -21.02
CA PRO A 378 17.61 -7.87 -21.04
C PRO A 378 17.68 -7.19 -19.68
N THR A 379 17.09 -7.80 -18.64
CA THR A 379 17.14 -7.29 -17.26
C THR A 379 18.59 -7.05 -16.78
N GLY A 380 19.55 -7.84 -17.24
CA GLY A 380 20.95 -7.72 -16.83
C GLY A 380 21.64 -6.49 -17.36
N GLU A 381 21.98 -6.50 -18.63
CA GLU A 381 22.77 -5.43 -19.25
C GLU A 381 21.90 -4.24 -19.65
N ASP A 382 20.78 -4.47 -20.35
CA ASP A 382 19.95 -3.39 -20.89
C ASP A 382 19.24 -2.59 -19.79
N LEU A 383 18.71 -3.29 -18.77
CA LEU A 383 18.08 -2.63 -17.60
C LEU A 383 19.08 -2.39 -16.44
N CYS A 384 20.38 -2.56 -16.66
CA CYS A 384 21.46 -2.26 -15.72
C CYS A 384 21.42 -3.03 -14.39
N GLN A 385 20.65 -4.12 -14.29
CA GLN A 385 20.55 -4.89 -13.04
C GLN A 385 21.69 -5.91 -12.87
N GLY A 386 22.52 -6.14 -13.91
CA GLY A 386 23.61 -7.10 -13.85
C GLY A 386 24.65 -6.91 -14.94
N VAL A 387 25.32 -5.77 -14.95
CA VAL A 387 26.43 -5.51 -15.88
C VAL A 387 27.56 -6.50 -15.61
N ASN A 388 28.01 -7.22 -16.64
CA ASN A 388 28.98 -8.28 -16.49
C ASN A 388 30.40 -7.74 -16.32
N LEU A 389 31.02 -7.97 -15.18
CA LEU A 389 32.41 -7.61 -14.87
C LEU A 389 33.38 -8.81 -15.00
N GLY A 390 33.01 -9.83 -15.74
CA GLY A 390 33.83 -11.01 -15.98
C GLY A 390 34.03 -11.84 -14.69
N LYS A 391 35.30 -11.98 -14.24
CA LYS A 391 35.62 -12.77 -13.04
C LYS A 391 35.09 -12.16 -11.72
N GLU A 392 34.81 -10.88 -11.67
CA GLU A 392 34.34 -10.18 -10.48
C GLU A 392 32.85 -10.43 -10.24
N GLY A 393 32.10 -10.88 -11.22
CA GLY A 393 30.68 -11.16 -11.11
C GLY A 393 29.82 -10.18 -11.90
N LEU A 394 28.61 -9.92 -11.40
CA LEU A 394 27.69 -8.95 -11.95
C LEU A 394 27.63 -7.71 -11.07
N GLN A 395 27.45 -6.53 -11.66
CA GLN A 395 27.28 -5.27 -10.93
C GLN A 395 25.88 -4.73 -11.16
N ARG A 396 25.18 -4.35 -10.08
CA ARG A 396 23.90 -3.66 -10.13
C ARG A 396 24.10 -2.16 -10.25
N ASN A 397 23.54 -1.55 -11.29
CA ASN A 397 23.61 -0.10 -11.50
C ASN A 397 22.20 0.53 -11.51
N GLY A 398 22.14 1.86 -11.41
CA GLY A 398 20.89 2.59 -11.60
C GLY A 398 20.46 2.60 -13.07
N TYR A 399 19.16 2.49 -13.32
CA TYR A 399 18.56 2.57 -14.65
C TYR A 399 17.65 3.79 -14.74
N ASP A 400 18.15 4.85 -15.36
CA ASP A 400 17.46 6.14 -15.51
C ASP A 400 16.61 6.21 -16.80
N ASP A 401 16.80 5.27 -17.73
CA ASP A 401 16.09 5.23 -19.03
C ASP A 401 14.76 4.49 -18.99
N LEU A 402 14.28 4.11 -17.79
CA LEU A 402 13.00 3.46 -17.59
C LEU A 402 11.89 4.15 -18.40
N SER A 403 11.08 3.38 -19.15
CA SER A 403 10.00 3.93 -19.96
C SER A 403 8.96 4.67 -19.14
N ILE A 404 8.25 5.61 -19.73
CA ILE A 404 7.18 6.37 -19.04
C ILE A 404 6.01 5.46 -18.66
N GLU A 405 5.73 4.44 -19.45
CA GLU A 405 4.74 3.41 -19.22
C GLU A 405 5.09 2.55 -17.99
N ALA A 406 6.35 2.13 -17.88
CA ALA A 406 6.82 1.37 -16.74
C ALA A 406 6.83 2.22 -15.46
N VAL A 407 7.20 3.50 -15.54
CA VAL A 407 7.08 4.45 -14.42
C VAL A 407 5.63 4.55 -13.96
N ALA A 408 4.68 4.77 -14.86
CA ALA A 408 3.27 4.87 -14.53
C ALA A 408 2.75 3.55 -13.92
N TYR A 409 3.10 2.41 -14.52
CA TYR A 409 2.74 1.08 -14.03
C TYR A 409 3.25 0.83 -12.61
N SER A 410 4.55 1.07 -12.35
CA SER A 410 5.16 0.90 -11.03
C SER A 410 4.48 1.78 -9.98
N ILE A 411 4.20 3.05 -10.29
CA ILE A 411 3.50 3.97 -9.40
C ILE A 411 2.08 3.50 -9.08
N TYR A 412 1.32 3.05 -10.08
CA TYR A 412 -0.03 2.52 -9.87
C TYR A 412 -0.02 1.21 -9.08
N ARG A 413 1.00 0.36 -9.28
CA ARG A 413 1.17 -0.88 -8.53
C ARG A 413 1.51 -0.59 -7.07
N TRP A 414 2.45 0.31 -6.83
CA TRP A 414 2.82 0.77 -5.50
C TRP A 414 1.62 1.41 -4.78
N ALA A 415 0.90 2.29 -5.45
CA ALA A 415 -0.28 2.95 -4.91
C ALA A 415 -1.42 1.97 -4.59
N LYS A 416 -1.60 0.93 -5.42
CA LYS A 416 -2.56 -0.16 -5.17
C LYS A 416 -2.20 -0.97 -3.93
N GLU A 417 -0.92 -1.26 -3.71
CA GLU A 417 -0.45 -1.95 -2.52
C GLU A 417 -0.72 -1.14 -1.25
N HIS A 418 -0.53 0.18 -1.34
CA HIS A 418 -0.76 1.11 -0.23
C HIS A 418 -2.21 1.59 -0.12
N ASP A 419 -3.09 1.18 -1.03
CA ASP A 419 -4.50 1.60 -1.12
C ASP A 419 -4.68 3.13 -1.11
N ILE A 420 -3.89 3.82 -1.95
CA ILE A 420 -3.88 5.28 -2.06
C ILE A 420 -4.00 5.74 -3.51
N LYS A 421 -4.49 6.96 -3.69
CA LYS A 421 -4.61 7.63 -5.00
C LYS A 421 -3.79 8.90 -5.12
N MET A 422 -3.18 9.32 -4.04
CA MET A 422 -2.27 10.46 -4.01
C MET A 422 -1.02 10.08 -3.20
N LEU A 423 0.16 10.37 -3.76
CA LEU A 423 1.44 10.09 -3.14
C LEU A 423 2.43 11.22 -3.39
N ARG A 424 3.55 11.21 -2.66
CA ARG A 424 4.68 12.10 -2.94
C ARG A 424 5.77 11.34 -3.69
N VAL A 425 6.49 12.03 -4.54
CA VAL A 425 7.71 11.47 -5.14
C VAL A 425 8.70 11.02 -4.07
N SER A 426 8.82 11.80 -2.98
CA SER A 426 9.68 11.47 -1.84
C SER A 426 9.28 10.18 -1.12
N ASP A 427 8.02 9.77 -1.16
CA ASP A 427 7.59 8.51 -0.55
C ASP A 427 8.26 7.30 -1.23
N LEU A 428 8.46 7.34 -2.54
CA LEU A 428 9.10 6.27 -3.32
C LEU A 428 10.62 6.09 -3.05
N TYR A 429 11.22 7.01 -2.28
CA TYR A 429 12.67 7.00 -1.96
C TYR A 429 12.95 6.80 -0.46
N LYS A 430 11.94 6.47 0.34
CA LYS A 430 12.14 6.18 1.76
C LYS A 430 12.91 4.88 1.94
N THR A 431 13.71 4.83 3.00
CA THR A 431 14.54 3.66 3.31
C THR A 431 13.69 2.43 3.65
N GLU A 432 12.58 2.67 4.32
CA GLU A 432 11.62 1.64 4.74
C GLU A 432 10.72 1.10 3.63
N GLU A 433 10.69 1.74 2.46
CA GLU A 433 9.95 1.22 1.31
C GLU A 433 10.63 -0.03 0.75
N GLU A 434 9.81 -0.98 0.34
CA GLU A 434 10.26 -2.25 -0.22
C GLU A 434 10.06 -2.35 -1.73
N HIS A 435 9.22 -1.46 -2.29
CA HIS A 435 8.85 -1.42 -3.71
C HIS A 435 8.92 -0.01 -4.30
N GLY A 436 8.66 0.11 -5.60
CA GLY A 436 8.66 1.34 -6.37
C GLY A 436 9.93 1.53 -7.19
N VAL A 437 9.90 2.46 -8.12
CA VAL A 437 10.92 2.66 -9.18
C VAL A 437 12.35 2.72 -8.66
N TYR A 438 12.58 3.26 -7.46
CA TYR A 438 13.91 3.30 -6.88
C TYR A 438 14.37 1.91 -6.42
N LYS A 439 13.53 1.15 -5.76
CA LYS A 439 13.89 -0.20 -5.29
C LYS A 439 14.07 -1.17 -6.47
N GLU A 440 13.20 -1.07 -7.44
CA GLU A 440 13.19 -1.94 -8.62
C GLU A 440 14.39 -1.70 -9.51
N PHE A 441 14.67 -0.44 -9.84
CA PHE A 441 15.66 -0.09 -10.86
C PHE A 441 16.76 0.86 -10.39
N LEU A 442 16.76 1.29 -9.15
CA LEU A 442 17.65 2.34 -8.63
C LEU A 442 17.57 3.64 -9.44
N THR A 443 16.40 3.92 -10.04
CA THR A 443 16.16 5.12 -10.85
C THR A 443 16.38 6.37 -10.00
N SER A 444 17.19 7.30 -10.50
CA SER A 444 17.47 8.54 -9.80
C SER A 444 16.22 9.42 -9.67
N LYS A 445 16.14 10.19 -8.56
CA LYS A 445 15.02 11.12 -8.36
C LYS A 445 14.90 12.14 -9.51
N GLN A 446 16.02 12.56 -10.06
CA GLN A 446 16.03 13.51 -11.19
C GLN A 446 15.44 12.89 -12.46
N ALA A 447 15.77 11.63 -12.76
CA ALA A 447 15.20 10.92 -13.90
C ALA A 447 13.68 10.72 -13.71
N LEU A 448 13.26 10.28 -12.53
CA LEU A 448 11.84 10.13 -12.23
C LEU A 448 11.07 11.46 -12.39
N LEU A 449 11.60 12.57 -11.87
CA LEU A 449 10.97 13.87 -12.02
C LEU A 449 10.83 14.31 -13.49
N ARG A 450 11.84 14.02 -14.33
CA ARG A 450 11.74 14.29 -15.79
C ARG A 450 10.61 13.48 -16.42
N LYS A 451 10.57 12.17 -16.17
CA LYS A 451 9.53 11.27 -16.71
C LYS A 451 8.13 11.64 -16.23
N LEU A 452 7.96 11.99 -14.98
CA LEU A 452 6.68 12.47 -14.45
C LEU A 452 6.20 13.76 -15.12
N ARG A 453 7.11 14.68 -15.45
CA ARG A 453 6.76 15.89 -16.23
C ARG A 453 6.29 15.52 -17.63
N THR A 454 6.95 14.59 -18.30
CA THR A 454 6.54 14.09 -19.62
C THR A 454 5.16 13.45 -19.54
N ILE A 455 4.93 12.50 -18.62
CA ILE A 455 3.62 11.85 -18.44
C ILE A 455 2.52 12.89 -18.16
N SER A 456 2.79 13.86 -17.27
CA SER A 456 1.80 14.87 -16.90
C SER A 456 1.51 15.86 -18.04
N ALA A 457 2.49 16.14 -18.93
CA ALA A 457 2.34 17.03 -20.07
C ALA A 457 1.65 16.35 -21.25
N GLU A 458 2.07 15.15 -21.60
CA GLU A 458 1.65 14.42 -22.80
C GLU A 458 0.43 13.54 -22.53
N ASN A 459 0.35 13.00 -21.32
CA ASN A 459 -0.64 12.00 -20.98
C ASN A 459 -1.31 12.27 -19.61
N ASN A 460 -1.85 13.48 -19.45
CA ASN A 460 -2.65 13.89 -18.30
C ASN A 460 -3.82 12.91 -17.99
N ARG A 461 -4.01 11.94 -18.88
CA ARG A 461 -5.06 10.92 -18.80
C ARG A 461 -4.80 9.87 -17.73
N VAL A 462 -3.54 9.61 -17.36
CA VAL A 462 -3.20 8.54 -16.41
C VAL A 462 -2.83 9.06 -15.03
N LEU A 463 -2.07 10.15 -14.94
CA LEU A 463 -1.73 10.80 -13.68
C LEU A 463 -1.45 12.29 -13.86
N VAL A 464 -1.53 13.03 -12.75
CA VAL A 464 -1.12 14.43 -12.67
C VAL A 464 0.01 14.55 -11.68
N ALA A 465 1.14 15.12 -12.13
CA ALA A 465 2.31 15.36 -11.29
C ALA A 465 2.51 16.87 -11.06
N GLU A 466 2.29 17.33 -9.84
CA GLU A 466 2.53 18.70 -9.39
C GLU A 466 3.94 18.81 -8.79
N LEU A 467 4.91 19.20 -9.62
CA LEU A 467 6.35 19.16 -9.31
C LEU A 467 6.99 20.57 -9.27
N THR A 468 6.18 21.62 -9.10
CA THR A 468 6.63 23.01 -9.09
C THR A 468 6.47 23.62 -7.71
N MET A 469 7.24 24.68 -7.43
CA MET A 469 7.11 25.47 -6.19
C MET A 469 7.22 24.63 -4.90
N GLY A 470 8.09 23.62 -4.88
CA GLY A 470 8.28 22.78 -3.70
C GLY A 470 7.21 21.69 -3.52
N LEU A 471 6.32 21.49 -4.49
CA LEU A 471 5.41 20.34 -4.54
C LEU A 471 6.14 19.13 -5.12
N ASP A 472 5.79 17.96 -4.62
CA ASP A 472 6.26 16.67 -5.13
C ASP A 472 5.13 15.62 -5.15
N HIS A 473 3.91 16.06 -5.56
CA HIS A 473 2.71 15.23 -5.53
C HIS A 473 2.43 14.56 -6.86
N ILE A 474 1.92 13.35 -6.76
CA ILE A 474 1.36 12.57 -7.86
C ILE A 474 -0.08 12.23 -7.48
N THR A 475 -1.03 12.61 -8.33
CA THR A 475 -2.44 12.24 -8.20
C THR A 475 -2.80 11.25 -9.30
N LEU A 476 -3.35 10.12 -8.92
CA LEU A 476 -3.74 9.03 -9.83
C LEU A 476 -5.23 9.12 -10.14
N ARG A 477 -5.62 8.69 -11.34
CA ARG A 477 -7.03 8.52 -11.70
C ARG A 477 -7.65 7.36 -10.93
N GLU A 478 -8.86 7.57 -10.42
CA GLU A 478 -9.56 6.58 -9.59
C GLU A 478 -10.06 5.36 -10.36
N ASP A 479 -10.40 5.55 -11.63
CA ASP A 479 -10.95 4.52 -12.53
C ASP A 479 -9.88 3.61 -13.14
N LEU A 480 -8.60 3.96 -12.98
CA LEU A 480 -7.49 3.19 -13.51
C LEU A 480 -6.88 2.25 -12.46
N ASN A 481 -6.35 1.16 -12.99
CA ASN A 481 -5.50 0.21 -12.29
C ASN A 481 -4.23 -0.07 -13.12
N PRO A 482 -3.21 -0.79 -12.61
CA PRO A 482 -1.98 -1.01 -13.35
C PRO A 482 -2.17 -1.56 -14.76
N ILE A 483 -3.09 -2.51 -14.97
CA ILE A 483 -3.34 -3.11 -16.29
C ILE A 483 -3.97 -2.10 -17.26
N LYS A 484 -4.95 -1.32 -16.78
CA LYS A 484 -5.59 -0.29 -17.60
C LYS A 484 -4.63 0.80 -18.02
N VAL A 485 -3.69 1.17 -17.13
CA VAL A 485 -2.63 2.15 -17.43
C VAL A 485 -1.77 1.67 -18.58
N LEU A 486 -1.34 0.40 -18.59
CA LEU A 486 -0.59 -0.18 -19.71
C LEU A 486 -1.40 -0.17 -21.00
N LYS A 487 -2.70 -0.50 -20.95
CA LYS A 487 -3.58 -0.46 -22.12
C LYS A 487 -3.77 0.96 -22.68
N GLU A 488 -3.80 1.97 -21.81
CA GLU A 488 -3.96 3.37 -22.24
C GLU A 488 -2.66 4.01 -22.76
N MET A 489 -1.49 3.51 -22.34
CA MET A 489 -0.21 4.13 -22.68
C MET A 489 0.61 3.34 -23.71
N ALA A 490 0.49 2.01 -23.73
CA ALA A 490 1.37 1.13 -24.50
C ALA A 490 0.66 0.36 -25.65
N LEU A 491 -0.68 0.40 -25.70
CA LEU A 491 -1.50 -0.24 -26.74
C LEU A 491 -2.47 0.76 -27.35
#